data_0b26071d402a2ae3a7c922422a4d929b
#
_entry.id   0b26071d402a2ae3a7c922422a4d929b
#
_cell.length_a   1.000
_cell.length_b   1.000
_cell.length_c   1.000
_cell.angle_alpha   90.00
_cell.angle_beta   90.00
_cell.angle_gamma   90.00
#
_symmetry.space_group_name_H-M   'P 1'
#
loop_
_entity.id
_entity.type
_entity.pdbx_description
1 polymer ?
#
loop_
_entity_poly.entity_id
_entity_poly.type
_entity_poly.pdbx_seq_one_letter_code
_entity_poly.pdbx_strand_id
1 'polypeptide(L)'
;MSLERPEYVSDLIVYLLNELGVEYAPLNPGATTRGLHESMVNYGGNKMPELITCCHEELAVAMAEGFYLATGKLQVSLAHNIVGLQHASKAIYEAFLNNIPMIIMGGTGPLDASHRRPWIDWIHTAQVQGQIVRDYVKWDDQPQGAQSVAESVLRAYQIAMTEPRGPVYLCFDVELQEARLPDDFVLPDLSRFQVPASPGGNPETVKQAAKALLEAESPVIIVQGLGRTPGGSETLQALLDLVGAPVIEIGSAYNLPNSHPLNV
;
A
#
# COMPACT_ATOMS: atom_id res chain seq x y z
N MET A 1 -6.82 5.13 19.35
CA MET A 1 -7.90 6.01 19.85
C MET A 1 -9.16 5.55 19.15
N SER A 2 -10.24 5.19 19.83
CA SER A 2 -11.48 4.79 19.15
C SER A 2 -12.13 6.04 18.55
N LEU A 3 -12.25 6.05 17.24
CA LEU A 3 -13.03 7.10 16.55
C LEU A 3 -14.52 6.90 16.81
N GLU A 4 -15.29 7.98 16.75
CA GLU A 4 -16.75 7.91 16.80
C GLU A 4 -17.31 7.19 15.56
N ARG A 5 -18.62 6.92 15.56
CA ARG A 5 -19.27 6.36 14.38
C ARG A 5 -19.15 7.32 13.19
N PRO A 6 -18.69 6.87 12.02
CA PRO A 6 -18.56 7.73 10.84
C PRO A 6 -19.94 8.23 10.36
N GLU A 7 -19.99 9.48 9.91
CA GLU A 7 -21.21 10.13 9.40
C GLU A 7 -21.21 10.21 7.86
N TYR A 8 -20.02 10.34 7.26
CA TYR A 8 -19.83 10.43 5.81
C TYR A 8 -19.03 9.23 5.29
N VAL A 9 -19.09 8.98 3.99
CA VAL A 9 -18.32 7.90 3.36
C VAL A 9 -16.81 8.18 3.50
N SER A 10 -16.38 9.43 3.42
CA SER A 10 -14.98 9.79 3.70
C SER A 10 -14.56 9.52 5.15
N ASP A 11 -15.46 9.73 6.13
CA ASP A 11 -15.21 9.35 7.54
C ASP A 11 -15.08 7.82 7.67
N LEU A 12 -15.93 7.06 6.95
CA LEU A 12 -15.83 5.60 6.94
C LEU A 12 -14.46 5.14 6.43
N ILE A 13 -13.94 5.76 5.38
CA ILE A 13 -12.59 5.45 4.89
C ILE A 13 -11.54 5.72 5.98
N VAL A 14 -11.59 6.89 6.62
CA VAL A 14 -10.67 7.25 7.70
C VAL A 14 -10.79 6.31 8.90
N TYR A 15 -12.03 5.94 9.28
CA TYR A 15 -12.30 4.93 10.31
C TYR A 15 -11.60 3.60 9.99
N LEU A 16 -11.77 3.10 8.77
CA LEU A 16 -11.17 1.83 8.35
C LEU A 16 -9.65 1.90 8.32
N LEU A 17 -9.06 2.99 7.85
CA LEU A 17 -7.61 3.20 7.87
C LEU A 17 -7.05 3.22 9.30
N ASN A 18 -7.77 3.86 10.24
CA ASN A 18 -7.41 3.85 11.66
C ASN A 18 -7.43 2.42 12.23
N GLU A 19 -8.51 1.67 11.98
CA GLU A 19 -8.65 0.28 12.44
C GLU A 19 -7.60 -0.66 11.81
N LEU A 20 -7.14 -0.38 10.59
CA LEU A 20 -6.06 -1.09 9.92
C LEU A 20 -4.65 -0.68 10.40
N GLY A 21 -4.56 0.31 11.28
CA GLY A 21 -3.30 0.77 11.84
C GLY A 21 -2.46 1.63 10.89
N VAL A 22 -3.08 2.30 9.93
CA VAL A 22 -2.41 3.25 9.03
C VAL A 22 -2.07 4.52 9.80
N GLU A 23 -0.78 4.84 9.90
CA GLU A 23 -0.30 5.96 10.72
C GLU A 23 -0.21 7.27 9.95
N TYR A 24 0.18 7.23 8.68
CA TYR A 24 0.43 8.41 7.86
C TYR A 24 -0.25 8.33 6.50
N ALA A 25 -0.61 9.50 5.99
CA ALA A 25 -1.16 9.70 4.66
C ALA A 25 -0.44 10.86 3.95
N PRO A 26 0.74 10.64 3.36
CA PRO A 26 1.41 11.61 2.52
C PRO A 26 0.55 11.98 1.32
N LEU A 27 0.48 13.29 1.00
CA LEU A 27 -0.27 13.79 -0.15
C LEU A 27 0.33 15.06 -0.73
N ASN A 28 0.16 15.25 -2.03
CA ASN A 28 0.17 16.57 -2.64
C ASN A 28 -1.30 17.02 -2.76
N PRO A 29 -1.73 18.13 -2.10
CA PRO A 29 -3.15 18.48 -2.00
C PRO A 29 -3.82 18.71 -3.35
N GLY A 30 -5.04 18.20 -3.50
CA GLY A 30 -5.83 18.36 -4.72
C GLY A 30 -7.33 18.27 -4.45
N ALA A 31 -8.13 19.00 -5.23
CA ALA A 31 -9.56 19.15 -5.00
C ALA A 31 -10.38 17.86 -5.08
N THR A 32 -9.90 16.82 -5.78
CA THR A 32 -10.65 15.56 -5.91
C THR A 32 -10.48 14.61 -4.72
N THR A 33 -9.63 14.96 -3.77
CA THR A 33 -9.47 14.25 -2.49
C THR A 33 -9.95 15.06 -1.30
N ARG A 34 -10.74 16.13 -1.53
CA ARG A 34 -11.14 17.07 -0.48
C ARG A 34 -11.96 16.43 0.63
N GLY A 35 -12.89 15.51 0.31
CA GLY A 35 -13.67 14.81 1.32
C GLY A 35 -12.79 13.97 2.24
N LEU A 36 -11.84 13.22 1.69
CA LEU A 36 -10.86 12.46 2.47
C LEU A 36 -9.97 13.38 3.31
N HIS A 37 -9.48 14.47 2.74
CA HIS A 37 -8.67 15.46 3.46
C HIS A 37 -9.44 16.04 4.66
N GLU A 38 -10.67 16.51 4.43
CA GLU A 38 -11.52 17.04 5.50
C GLU A 38 -11.79 16.03 6.60
N SER A 39 -12.11 14.78 6.23
CA SER A 39 -12.34 13.71 7.22
C SER A 39 -11.09 13.36 8.00
N MET A 40 -9.92 13.29 7.37
CA MET A 40 -8.67 13.04 8.09
C MET A 40 -8.37 14.14 9.12
N VAL A 41 -8.61 15.40 8.76
CA VAL A 41 -8.36 16.55 9.66
C VAL A 41 -9.43 16.67 10.74
N ASN A 42 -10.71 16.68 10.37
CA ASN A 42 -11.79 17.00 11.28
C ASN A 42 -12.30 15.78 12.05
N TYR A 43 -12.67 14.71 11.36
CA TYR A 43 -13.15 13.47 11.99
C TYR A 43 -12.01 12.70 12.65
N GLY A 44 -10.90 12.48 11.94
CA GLY A 44 -9.71 11.77 12.43
C GLY A 44 -8.82 12.60 13.35
N GLY A 45 -9.06 13.91 13.46
CA GLY A 45 -8.26 14.85 14.26
C GLY A 45 -6.80 14.96 13.81
N ASN A 46 -6.53 14.64 12.56
CA ASN A 46 -5.19 14.55 11.94
C ASN A 46 -4.18 13.74 12.75
N LYS A 47 -4.58 12.56 13.20
CA LYS A 47 -3.73 11.71 14.06
C LYS A 47 -3.45 10.34 13.47
N MET A 48 -4.48 9.70 12.92
CA MET A 48 -4.32 8.32 12.45
C MET A 48 -5.39 8.00 11.40
N PRO A 49 -5.07 8.17 10.10
CA PRO A 49 -3.76 8.61 9.60
C PRO A 49 -3.51 10.11 9.77
N GLU A 50 -2.24 10.49 10.03
CA GLU A 50 -1.80 11.87 9.99
C GLU A 50 -1.45 12.27 8.55
N LEU A 51 -2.01 13.40 8.08
CA LEU A 51 -1.70 13.96 6.77
C LEU A 51 -0.31 14.59 6.77
N ILE A 52 0.50 14.22 5.78
CA ILE A 52 1.80 14.85 5.54
C ILE A 52 1.77 15.51 4.17
N THR A 53 1.79 16.85 4.16
CA THR A 53 1.81 17.62 2.92
C THR A 53 3.15 17.50 2.22
N CYS A 54 3.13 17.07 0.97
CA CYS A 54 4.29 16.94 0.09
C CYS A 54 4.20 17.95 -1.06
N CYS A 55 5.37 18.32 -1.62
CA CYS A 55 5.43 19.23 -2.76
C CYS A 55 5.17 18.53 -4.11
N HIS A 56 5.14 17.18 -4.12
CA HIS A 56 4.98 16.37 -5.33
C HIS A 56 4.46 14.98 -4.97
N GLU A 57 3.63 14.39 -5.82
CA GLU A 57 3.03 13.08 -5.58
C GLU A 57 4.06 11.94 -5.54
N GLU A 58 5.11 12.02 -6.34
CA GLU A 58 6.21 11.06 -6.29
C GLU A 58 6.85 11.01 -4.89
N LEU A 59 7.03 12.18 -4.25
CA LEU A 59 7.56 12.24 -2.88
C LEU A 59 6.59 11.61 -1.87
N ALA A 60 5.29 11.83 -2.05
CA ALA A 60 4.27 11.24 -1.17
C ALA A 60 4.30 9.71 -1.21
N VAL A 61 4.38 9.13 -2.41
CA VAL A 61 4.50 7.67 -2.58
C VAL A 61 5.82 7.15 -2.04
N ALA A 62 6.95 7.84 -2.32
CA ALA A 62 8.26 7.45 -1.82
C ALA A 62 8.36 7.50 -0.28
N MET A 63 7.67 8.45 0.37
CA MET A 63 7.58 8.49 1.84
C MET A 63 6.83 7.26 2.40
N ALA A 64 5.72 6.87 1.78
CA ALA A 64 4.99 5.66 2.16
C ALA A 64 5.84 4.39 1.99
N GLU A 65 6.62 4.30 0.90
CA GLU A 65 7.57 3.22 0.67
C GLU A 65 8.66 3.18 1.75
N GLY A 66 9.33 4.31 2.00
CA GLY A 66 10.38 4.41 3.02
C GLY A 66 9.90 4.06 4.42
N PHE A 67 8.68 4.48 4.78
CA PHE A 67 8.07 4.12 6.06
C PHE A 67 7.82 2.61 6.16
N TYR A 68 7.29 1.98 5.10
CA TYR A 68 7.13 0.52 5.08
C TYR A 68 8.46 -0.21 5.21
N LEU A 69 9.49 0.21 4.50
CA LEU A 69 10.82 -0.41 4.58
C LEU A 69 11.42 -0.33 5.99
N ALA A 70 11.15 0.75 6.71
CA ALA A 70 11.64 0.96 8.07
C ALA A 70 10.82 0.22 9.15
N THR A 71 9.52 0.03 8.93
CA THR A 71 8.60 -0.41 10.00
C THR A 71 7.84 -1.69 9.69
N GLY A 72 7.76 -2.09 8.43
CA GLY A 72 6.91 -3.19 7.96
C GLY A 72 5.40 -2.88 7.92
N LYS A 73 5.00 -1.62 8.23
CA LYS A 73 3.60 -1.21 8.29
C LYS A 73 3.16 -0.54 6.98
N LEU A 74 2.05 -1.02 6.42
CA LEU A 74 1.45 -0.41 5.23
C LEU A 74 1.05 1.03 5.51
N GLN A 75 1.28 1.91 4.52
CA GLN A 75 0.78 3.28 4.51
C GLN A 75 -0.10 3.52 3.28
N VAL A 76 -0.83 4.64 3.33
CA VAL A 76 -1.57 5.14 2.18
C VAL A 76 -0.85 6.33 1.58
N SER A 77 -1.16 6.68 0.34
CA SER A 77 -0.77 7.95 -0.28
C SER A 77 -1.96 8.47 -1.08
N LEU A 78 -2.23 9.78 -1.00
CA LEU A 78 -3.31 10.40 -1.76
C LEU A 78 -2.76 11.11 -2.98
N ALA A 79 -3.40 10.87 -4.12
CA ALA A 79 -3.06 11.50 -5.40
C ALA A 79 -4.28 12.21 -5.99
N HIS A 80 -4.11 13.47 -6.40
CA HIS A 80 -5.12 14.18 -7.17
C HIS A 80 -5.44 13.43 -8.48
N ASN A 81 -6.59 13.71 -9.06
CA ASN A 81 -7.04 13.05 -10.30
C ASN A 81 -6.01 13.19 -11.43
N ILE A 82 -6.07 12.29 -12.36
CA ILE A 82 -5.23 12.15 -13.57
C ILE A 82 -3.80 12.65 -13.37
N VAL A 83 -3.57 13.97 -13.24
CA VAL A 83 -2.23 14.56 -13.17
C VAL A 83 -1.44 14.12 -11.95
N GLY A 84 -2.06 14.03 -10.78
CA GLY A 84 -1.40 13.55 -9.57
C GLY A 84 -1.03 12.07 -9.68
N LEU A 85 -1.92 11.25 -10.22
CA LEU A 85 -1.61 9.84 -10.46
C LEU A 85 -0.51 9.65 -11.51
N GLN A 86 -0.49 10.49 -12.57
CA GLN A 86 0.60 10.49 -13.55
C GLN A 86 1.94 10.87 -12.90
N HIS A 87 1.98 11.89 -12.02
CA HIS A 87 3.18 12.27 -11.28
C HIS A 87 3.63 11.19 -10.28
N ALA A 88 2.68 10.46 -9.66
CA ALA A 88 2.99 9.36 -8.75
C ALA A 88 3.46 8.08 -9.48
N SER A 89 3.17 7.95 -10.77
CA SER A 89 3.27 6.72 -11.56
C SER A 89 4.64 6.04 -11.45
N LYS A 90 5.71 6.81 -11.53
CA LYS A 90 7.09 6.30 -11.43
C LYS A 90 7.36 5.67 -10.06
N ALA A 91 6.99 6.34 -8.98
CA ALA A 91 7.19 5.81 -7.63
C ALA A 91 6.28 4.60 -7.33
N ILE A 92 5.06 4.58 -7.89
CA ILE A 92 4.17 3.39 -7.80
C ILE A 92 4.82 2.19 -8.52
N TYR A 93 5.43 2.42 -9.69
CA TYR A 93 6.15 1.38 -10.41
C TYR A 93 7.36 0.85 -9.62
N GLU A 94 8.11 1.71 -8.96
CA GLU A 94 9.21 1.29 -8.06
C GLU A 94 8.70 0.45 -6.89
N ALA A 95 7.62 0.90 -6.24
CA ALA A 95 6.99 0.13 -5.17
C ALA A 95 6.52 -1.26 -5.66
N PHE A 96 6.02 -1.35 -6.90
CA PHE A 96 5.65 -2.64 -7.50
C PHE A 96 6.86 -3.54 -7.71
N LEU A 97 7.95 -3.04 -8.27
CA LEU A 97 9.19 -3.80 -8.48
C LEU A 97 9.82 -4.27 -7.18
N ASN A 98 9.71 -3.46 -6.12
CA ASN A 98 10.25 -3.73 -4.80
C ASN A 98 9.29 -4.55 -3.90
N ASN A 99 8.11 -4.94 -4.40
CA ASN A 99 7.06 -5.62 -3.63
C ASN A 99 6.67 -4.85 -2.36
N ILE A 100 6.53 -3.54 -2.45
CA ILE A 100 6.14 -2.68 -1.33
C ILE A 100 4.61 -2.55 -1.27
N PRO A 101 3.96 -3.01 -0.20
CA PRO A 101 2.52 -2.85 -0.04
C PRO A 101 2.19 -1.41 0.32
N MET A 102 1.26 -0.83 -0.42
CA MET A 102 0.66 0.46 -0.12
C MET A 102 -0.70 0.59 -0.79
N ILE A 103 -1.53 1.48 -0.30
CA ILE A 103 -2.80 1.83 -0.94
C ILE A 103 -2.68 3.25 -1.48
N ILE A 104 -2.66 3.38 -2.80
CA ILE A 104 -2.75 4.68 -3.46
C ILE A 104 -4.22 5.04 -3.57
N MET A 105 -4.63 6.17 -2.98
CA MET A 105 -6.00 6.65 -3.02
C MET A 105 -6.10 7.86 -3.93
N GLY A 106 -6.80 7.71 -5.04
CA GLY A 106 -7.11 8.78 -5.98
C GLY A 106 -8.52 9.32 -5.79
N GLY A 107 -8.76 10.49 -6.34
CA GLY A 107 -10.09 11.05 -6.46
C GLY A 107 -10.44 11.38 -7.90
N THR A 108 -11.71 11.41 -8.21
CA THR A 108 -12.23 11.92 -9.49
C THR A 108 -13.39 12.88 -9.24
N GLY A 109 -13.60 13.84 -10.12
CA GLY A 109 -14.83 14.63 -10.11
C GLY A 109 -16.05 13.74 -10.36
N PRO A 110 -17.27 14.26 -10.18
CA PRO A 110 -18.50 13.46 -10.28
C PRO A 110 -18.57 12.68 -11.59
N LEU A 111 -18.77 11.37 -11.50
CA LEU A 111 -19.00 10.52 -12.67
C LEU A 111 -20.34 10.85 -13.31
N ASP A 112 -21.35 11.14 -12.49
CA ASP A 112 -22.62 11.65 -12.97
C ASP A 112 -22.45 13.09 -13.47
N ALA A 113 -22.63 13.27 -14.79
CA ALA A 113 -22.47 14.56 -15.44
C ALA A 113 -23.44 15.63 -14.94
N SER A 114 -24.60 15.23 -14.39
CA SER A 114 -25.62 16.16 -13.84
C SER A 114 -25.16 16.83 -12.54
N HIS A 115 -24.19 16.25 -11.83
CA HIS A 115 -23.65 16.75 -10.58
C HIS A 115 -22.33 17.52 -10.74
N ARG A 116 -21.82 17.61 -11.98
CA ARG A 116 -20.56 18.31 -12.25
C ARG A 116 -20.72 19.82 -12.16
N ARG A 117 -19.88 20.46 -11.38
CA ARG A 117 -19.75 21.92 -11.37
C ARG A 117 -19.24 22.40 -12.74
N PRO A 118 -19.64 23.59 -13.19
CA PRO A 118 -19.19 24.14 -14.46
C PRO A 118 -17.66 24.13 -14.60
N TRP A 119 -17.17 23.74 -15.75
CA TRP A 119 -15.80 23.63 -16.22
C TRP A 119 -14.85 22.81 -15.33
N ILE A 120 -14.79 23.08 -14.02
CA ILE A 120 -13.77 22.49 -13.12
C ILE A 120 -13.91 20.96 -13.00
N ASP A 121 -15.12 20.44 -12.79
CA ASP A 121 -15.29 18.99 -12.66
C ASP A 121 -15.21 18.29 -14.03
N TRP A 122 -15.46 19.01 -15.12
CA TRP A 122 -15.32 18.47 -16.47
C TRP A 122 -13.87 18.17 -16.85
N ILE A 123 -12.92 18.94 -16.36
CA ILE A 123 -11.48 18.69 -16.56
C ILE A 123 -10.87 17.80 -15.46
N HIS A 124 -11.63 17.54 -14.37
CA HIS A 124 -11.19 16.75 -13.22
C HIS A 124 -11.98 15.43 -13.07
N THR A 125 -12.66 14.98 -14.10
CA THR A 125 -13.37 13.68 -14.09
C THR A 125 -12.69 12.70 -15.01
N ALA A 126 -12.29 11.55 -14.46
CA ALA A 126 -11.78 10.40 -15.21
C ALA A 126 -12.64 9.18 -14.91
N GLN A 127 -13.22 8.57 -15.93
CA GLN A 127 -14.15 7.45 -15.75
C GLN A 127 -13.48 6.18 -15.24
N VAL A 128 -12.27 5.90 -15.69
CA VAL A 128 -11.51 4.69 -15.31
C VAL A 128 -10.05 5.06 -15.09
N GLN A 129 -9.79 5.80 -13.99
CA GLN A 129 -8.47 6.36 -13.72
C GLN A 129 -7.43 5.27 -13.40
N GLY A 130 -7.84 4.15 -12.81
CA GLY A 130 -6.97 3.02 -12.47
C GLY A 130 -6.21 2.44 -13.67
N GLN A 131 -6.72 2.63 -14.92
CA GLN A 131 -6.01 2.18 -16.12
C GLN A 131 -4.61 2.79 -16.28
N ILE A 132 -4.35 3.95 -15.69
CA ILE A 132 -3.02 4.60 -15.76
C ILE A 132 -1.94 3.73 -15.10
N VAL A 133 -2.29 3.02 -14.03
CA VAL A 133 -1.34 2.26 -13.19
C VAL A 133 -1.60 0.74 -13.18
N ARG A 134 -2.61 0.27 -13.90
CA ARG A 134 -3.08 -1.13 -13.85
C ARG A 134 -2.00 -2.16 -14.10
N ASP A 135 -1.02 -1.87 -14.94
CA ASP A 135 0.05 -2.81 -15.30
C ASP A 135 1.11 -2.98 -14.18
N TYR A 136 1.10 -2.09 -13.20
CA TYR A 136 2.07 -2.08 -12.10
C TYR A 136 1.43 -1.79 -10.72
N VAL A 137 0.20 -2.25 -10.55
CA VAL A 137 -0.44 -2.45 -9.24
C VAL A 137 -1.02 -3.86 -9.16
N LYS A 138 -1.15 -4.40 -7.98
CA LYS A 138 -1.74 -5.74 -7.81
C LYS A 138 -3.23 -5.75 -8.09
N TRP A 139 -3.90 -4.64 -7.87
CA TRP A 139 -5.34 -4.47 -8.05
C TRP A 139 -5.69 -3.00 -8.09
N ASP A 140 -6.73 -2.66 -8.85
CA ASP A 140 -7.34 -1.34 -8.84
C ASP A 140 -8.86 -1.46 -8.74
N ASP A 141 -9.50 -0.49 -8.06
CA ASP A 141 -10.96 -0.43 -7.96
C ASP A 141 -11.47 1.01 -7.87
N GLN A 142 -12.73 1.17 -8.27
CA GLN A 142 -13.46 2.44 -8.20
C GLN A 142 -14.88 2.17 -7.68
N PRO A 143 -15.04 2.06 -6.35
CA PRO A 143 -16.32 1.71 -5.73
C PRO A 143 -17.37 2.79 -5.95
N GLN A 144 -18.65 2.39 -6.06
CA GLN A 144 -19.77 3.26 -6.44
C GLN A 144 -20.79 3.49 -5.30
N GLY A 145 -20.54 3.00 -4.10
CA GLY A 145 -21.43 3.16 -2.96
C GLY A 145 -20.75 2.84 -1.63
N ALA A 146 -21.34 3.25 -0.51
CA ALA A 146 -20.75 3.13 0.81
C ALA A 146 -20.35 1.69 1.17
N GLN A 147 -21.18 0.70 0.88
CA GLN A 147 -20.89 -0.70 1.16
C GLN A 147 -19.69 -1.19 0.33
N SER A 148 -19.63 -0.86 -0.96
CA SER A 148 -18.50 -1.24 -1.81
C SER A 148 -17.22 -0.49 -1.44
N VAL A 149 -17.30 0.76 -0.93
CA VAL A 149 -16.13 1.47 -0.38
C VAL A 149 -15.52 0.70 0.78
N ALA A 150 -16.36 0.27 1.75
CA ALA A 150 -15.87 -0.49 2.90
C ALA A 150 -15.17 -1.79 2.46
N GLU A 151 -15.79 -2.55 1.56
CA GLU A 151 -15.22 -3.78 1.03
C GLU A 151 -13.94 -3.52 0.25
N SER A 152 -13.90 -2.48 -0.58
CA SER A 152 -12.73 -2.14 -1.39
C SER A 152 -11.53 -1.73 -0.56
N VAL A 153 -11.71 -0.93 0.49
CA VAL A 153 -10.61 -0.53 1.39
C VAL A 153 -10.04 -1.75 2.11
N LEU A 154 -10.89 -2.61 2.67
CA LEU A 154 -10.43 -3.80 3.39
C LEU A 154 -9.77 -4.82 2.45
N ARG A 155 -10.33 -5.02 1.26
CA ARG A 155 -9.76 -5.88 0.23
C ARG A 155 -8.43 -5.34 -0.29
N ALA A 156 -8.32 -4.02 -0.50
CA ALA A 156 -7.09 -3.37 -0.89
C ALA A 156 -5.96 -3.66 0.10
N TYR A 157 -6.24 -3.53 1.40
CA TYR A 157 -5.27 -3.87 2.45
C TYR A 157 -4.87 -5.35 2.38
N GLN A 158 -5.84 -6.25 2.31
CA GLN A 158 -5.59 -7.69 2.22
C GLN A 158 -4.75 -8.04 0.99
N ILE A 159 -5.08 -7.52 -0.19
CA ILE A 159 -4.35 -7.79 -1.45
C ILE A 159 -2.93 -7.21 -1.38
N ALA A 160 -2.78 -5.96 -0.91
CA ALA A 160 -1.48 -5.31 -0.82
C ALA A 160 -0.53 -6.09 0.09
N MET A 161 -1.01 -6.55 1.25
CA MET A 161 -0.22 -7.25 2.26
C MET A 161 -0.04 -8.75 2.00
N THR A 162 -0.80 -9.35 1.08
CA THR A 162 -0.63 -10.77 0.69
C THR A 162 0.58 -10.93 -0.22
N GLU A 163 1.44 -11.92 0.06
CA GLU A 163 2.63 -12.20 -0.78
C GLU A 163 2.26 -12.73 -2.19
N PRO A 164 2.98 -12.31 -3.23
CA PRO A 164 3.97 -11.24 -3.23
C PRO A 164 3.31 -9.89 -2.97
N ARG A 165 3.82 -9.13 -1.98
CA ARG A 165 3.27 -7.82 -1.61
C ARG A 165 3.40 -6.82 -2.75
N GLY A 166 2.62 -5.74 -2.70
CA GLY A 166 2.72 -4.71 -3.72
C GLY A 166 1.62 -3.65 -3.61
N PRO A 167 1.75 -2.56 -4.38
CA PRO A 167 0.80 -1.46 -4.36
C PRO A 167 -0.56 -1.85 -4.93
N VAL A 168 -1.60 -1.19 -4.44
CA VAL A 168 -2.97 -1.21 -4.97
C VAL A 168 -3.48 0.21 -5.16
N TYR A 169 -4.43 0.41 -6.05
CA TYR A 169 -5.00 1.71 -6.35
C TYR A 169 -6.52 1.72 -6.13
N LEU A 170 -7.02 2.72 -5.38
CA LEU A 170 -8.45 2.98 -5.20
C LEU A 170 -8.79 4.38 -5.70
N CYS A 171 -9.83 4.53 -6.49
CA CYS A 171 -10.33 5.83 -6.94
C CYS A 171 -11.71 6.11 -6.36
N PHE A 172 -11.88 7.27 -5.73
CA PHE A 172 -13.14 7.67 -5.12
C PHE A 172 -13.73 8.88 -5.85
N ASP A 173 -14.98 8.75 -6.29
CA ASP A 173 -15.78 9.89 -6.75
C ASP A 173 -15.92 10.91 -5.62
N VAL A 174 -15.76 12.19 -5.94
CA VAL A 174 -15.94 13.28 -4.98
C VAL A 174 -17.32 13.27 -4.33
N GLU A 175 -18.35 13.01 -5.12
CA GLU A 175 -19.72 12.94 -4.63
C GLU A 175 -19.91 11.79 -3.64
N LEU A 176 -19.30 10.64 -3.93
CA LEU A 176 -19.32 9.50 -3.03
C LEU A 176 -18.56 9.81 -1.72
N GLN A 177 -17.42 10.50 -1.79
CA GLN A 177 -16.68 10.92 -0.59
C GLN A 177 -17.55 11.80 0.32
N GLU A 178 -18.34 12.70 -0.26
CA GLU A 178 -19.18 13.68 0.44
C GLU A 178 -20.59 13.15 0.81
N ALA A 179 -20.91 11.93 0.38
CA ALA A 179 -22.21 11.33 0.69
C ALA A 179 -22.30 10.95 2.17
N ARG A 180 -23.50 11.20 2.77
CA ARG A 180 -23.80 10.72 4.11
C ARG A 180 -24.00 9.21 4.12
N LEU A 181 -23.51 8.56 5.17
CA LEU A 181 -23.84 7.16 5.41
C LEU A 181 -25.31 7.00 5.80
N PRO A 182 -25.99 5.97 5.34
CA PRO A 182 -27.32 5.61 5.85
C PRO A 182 -27.31 5.40 7.36
N ASP A 183 -28.37 5.80 8.04
CA ASP A 183 -28.49 5.65 9.52
C ASP A 183 -28.37 4.18 9.95
N ASP A 184 -28.82 3.25 9.12
CA ASP A 184 -28.77 1.81 9.32
C ASP A 184 -27.51 1.14 8.76
N PHE A 185 -26.54 1.91 8.28
CA PHE A 185 -25.28 1.37 7.75
C PHE A 185 -24.56 0.53 8.82
N VAL A 186 -24.23 -0.71 8.48
CA VAL A 186 -23.51 -1.63 9.36
C VAL A 186 -22.03 -1.59 9.05
N LEU A 187 -21.23 -1.23 10.06
CA LEU A 187 -19.76 -1.27 9.92
C LEU A 187 -19.28 -2.70 9.63
N PRO A 188 -18.30 -2.88 8.73
CA PRO A 188 -17.83 -4.20 8.35
C PRO A 188 -17.10 -4.90 9.51
N ASP A 189 -17.18 -6.22 9.50
CA ASP A 189 -16.36 -7.06 10.38
C ASP A 189 -14.95 -7.24 9.77
N LEU A 190 -13.98 -6.54 10.34
CA LEU A 190 -12.59 -6.56 9.85
C LEU A 190 -11.94 -7.95 9.95
N SER A 191 -12.42 -8.81 10.86
CA SER A 191 -11.88 -10.16 11.02
C SER A 191 -12.01 -11.03 9.76
N ARG A 192 -12.92 -10.68 8.88
CA ARG A 192 -13.13 -11.37 7.60
C ARG A 192 -12.09 -11.04 6.52
N PHE A 193 -11.27 -10.03 6.75
CA PHE A 193 -10.28 -9.52 5.79
C PHE A 193 -8.84 -9.72 6.28
N GLN A 194 -8.61 -10.84 6.97
CA GLN A 194 -7.26 -11.19 7.45
C GLN A 194 -6.30 -11.42 6.28
N VAL A 195 -5.06 -10.98 6.45
CA VAL A 195 -3.99 -11.28 5.51
C VAL A 195 -3.65 -12.77 5.63
N PRO A 196 -3.70 -13.56 4.55
CA PRO A 196 -3.31 -14.97 4.60
C PRO A 196 -1.86 -15.13 5.05
N ALA A 197 -1.60 -16.13 5.88
CA ALA A 197 -0.23 -16.50 6.22
C ALA A 197 0.54 -16.94 4.96
N SER A 198 1.81 -16.55 4.87
CA SER A 198 2.67 -17.03 3.77
C SER A 198 2.79 -18.55 3.83
N PRO A 199 2.69 -19.25 2.69
CA PRO A 199 2.85 -20.69 2.66
C PRO A 199 4.28 -21.08 3.08
N GLY A 200 4.41 -22.08 3.94
CA GLY A 200 5.72 -22.67 4.28
C GLY A 200 6.37 -23.37 3.07
N GLY A 201 7.69 -23.45 3.09
CA GLY A 201 8.42 -24.24 2.09
C GLY A 201 8.09 -25.74 2.18
N ASN A 202 8.05 -26.43 1.04
CA ASN A 202 7.90 -27.88 1.03
C ASN A 202 9.12 -28.53 1.70
N PRO A 203 8.97 -29.37 2.75
CA PRO A 203 10.08 -29.94 3.49
C PRO A 203 11.07 -30.74 2.64
N GLU A 204 10.57 -31.45 1.63
CA GLU A 204 11.47 -32.25 0.75
C GLU A 204 12.28 -31.36 -0.19
N THR A 205 11.67 -30.26 -0.69
CA THR A 205 12.39 -29.25 -1.49
C THR A 205 13.45 -28.52 -0.64
N VAL A 206 13.15 -28.21 0.61
CA VAL A 206 14.11 -27.60 1.55
C VAL A 206 15.30 -28.55 1.79
N LYS A 207 15.07 -29.85 1.99
CA LYS A 207 16.13 -30.85 2.12
C LYS A 207 17.00 -30.98 0.86
N GLN A 208 16.37 -30.92 -0.31
CA GLN A 208 17.10 -30.94 -1.59
C GLN A 208 17.99 -29.71 -1.76
N ALA A 209 17.49 -28.54 -1.41
CA ALA A 209 18.26 -27.29 -1.45
C ALA A 209 19.43 -27.31 -0.45
N ALA A 210 19.22 -27.79 0.78
CA ALA A 210 20.26 -27.93 1.76
C ALA A 210 21.35 -28.93 1.29
N LYS A 211 20.95 -30.05 0.72
CA LYS A 211 21.88 -31.03 0.15
C LYS A 211 22.70 -30.40 -0.98
N ALA A 212 22.07 -29.70 -1.90
CA ALA A 212 22.76 -29.06 -3.02
C ALA A 212 23.78 -28.00 -2.54
N LEU A 213 23.47 -27.23 -1.51
CA LEU A 213 24.41 -26.29 -0.90
C LEU A 213 25.61 -27.00 -0.27
N LEU A 214 25.39 -28.11 0.42
CA LEU A 214 26.46 -28.86 1.08
C LEU A 214 27.39 -29.63 0.10
N GLU A 215 26.87 -30.01 -1.05
CA GLU A 215 27.63 -30.75 -2.08
C GLU A 215 28.29 -29.83 -3.11
N ALA A 216 27.94 -28.53 -3.13
CA ALA A 216 28.49 -27.57 -4.08
C ALA A 216 29.94 -27.21 -3.75
N GLU A 217 30.82 -27.24 -4.75
CA GLU A 217 32.22 -26.80 -4.63
C GLU A 217 32.35 -25.28 -4.52
N SER A 218 31.42 -24.52 -5.10
CA SER A 218 31.41 -23.03 -5.13
C SER A 218 29.97 -22.52 -5.05
N PRO A 219 29.31 -22.65 -3.89
CA PRO A 219 27.95 -22.15 -3.72
C PRO A 219 27.92 -20.62 -3.71
N VAL A 220 26.87 -20.03 -4.30
CA VAL A 220 26.57 -18.60 -4.24
C VAL A 220 25.10 -18.44 -3.84
N ILE A 221 24.83 -17.54 -2.94
CA ILE A 221 23.46 -17.23 -2.49
C ILE A 221 23.06 -15.86 -3.03
N ILE A 222 21.96 -15.80 -3.78
CA ILE A 222 21.36 -14.55 -4.25
C ILE A 222 20.13 -14.28 -3.39
N VAL A 223 20.08 -13.09 -2.76
CA VAL A 223 18.98 -12.71 -1.87
C VAL A 223 18.30 -11.43 -2.32
N GLN A 224 16.98 -11.39 -2.09
CA GLN A 224 16.16 -10.20 -2.30
C GLN A 224 15.09 -10.09 -1.21
N GLY A 225 15.04 -8.95 -0.54
CA GLY A 225 13.96 -8.61 0.38
C GLY A 225 13.84 -9.48 1.63
N LEU A 226 14.91 -10.17 2.04
CA LEU A 226 14.90 -11.06 3.21
C LEU A 226 14.71 -10.30 4.52
N GLY A 227 15.26 -9.08 4.61
CA GLY A 227 15.10 -8.20 5.77
C GLY A 227 13.67 -7.74 6.05
N ARG A 228 12.73 -7.99 5.12
CA ARG A 228 11.29 -7.78 5.37
C ARG A 228 10.68 -8.81 6.32
N THR A 229 11.38 -9.92 6.54
CA THR A 229 10.97 -10.99 7.45
C THR A 229 11.70 -10.82 8.78
N PRO A 230 11.00 -10.68 9.92
CA PRO A 230 11.66 -10.62 11.22
C PRO A 230 12.60 -11.81 11.43
N GLY A 231 13.85 -11.55 11.81
CA GLY A 231 14.89 -12.58 11.98
C GLY A 231 15.48 -13.12 10.67
N GLY A 232 15.08 -12.61 9.51
CA GLY A 232 15.56 -13.10 8.20
C GLY A 232 17.06 -12.88 8.00
N SER A 233 17.57 -11.69 8.32
CA SER A 233 18.99 -11.37 8.21
C SER A 233 19.86 -12.22 9.14
N GLU A 234 19.43 -12.40 10.39
CA GLU A 234 20.12 -13.25 11.38
C GLU A 234 20.13 -14.71 10.94
N THR A 235 19.02 -15.20 10.38
CA THR A 235 18.94 -16.56 9.83
C THR A 235 19.88 -16.75 8.65
N LEU A 236 19.95 -15.74 7.75
CA LEU A 236 20.93 -15.78 6.64
C LEU A 236 22.36 -15.82 7.18
N GLN A 237 22.73 -14.96 8.13
CA GLN A 237 24.05 -14.96 8.72
C GLN A 237 24.41 -16.33 9.30
N ALA A 238 23.51 -16.94 10.06
CA ALA A 238 23.72 -18.29 10.61
C ALA A 238 23.90 -19.36 9.49
N LEU A 239 23.19 -19.25 8.39
CA LEU A 239 23.40 -20.14 7.23
C LEU A 239 24.77 -19.92 6.61
N LEU A 240 25.22 -18.66 6.45
CA LEU A 240 26.51 -18.33 5.87
C LEU A 240 27.69 -18.83 6.72
N ASP A 241 27.55 -18.78 8.05
CA ASP A 241 28.55 -19.34 9.00
C ASP A 241 28.71 -20.85 8.81
N LEU A 242 27.66 -21.54 8.38
CA LEU A 242 27.68 -22.98 8.13
C LEU A 242 28.25 -23.36 6.77
N VAL A 243 27.89 -22.61 5.72
CA VAL A 243 28.18 -23.02 4.32
C VAL A 243 29.31 -22.21 3.67
N GLY A 244 29.69 -21.06 4.23
CA GLY A 244 30.74 -20.19 3.69
C GLY A 244 30.46 -19.62 2.30
N ALA A 245 29.19 -19.57 1.88
CA ALA A 245 28.81 -19.11 0.55
C ALA A 245 28.79 -17.57 0.46
N PRO A 246 29.38 -16.96 -0.57
CA PRO A 246 29.23 -15.53 -0.83
C PRO A 246 27.77 -15.18 -1.15
N VAL A 247 27.37 -13.97 -0.77
CA VAL A 247 26.03 -13.45 -0.98
C VAL A 247 26.07 -12.29 -1.98
N ILE A 248 25.15 -12.35 -2.94
CA ILE A 248 24.83 -11.23 -3.84
C ILE A 248 23.47 -10.71 -3.47
N GLU A 249 23.39 -9.42 -3.11
CA GLU A 249 22.13 -8.74 -2.83
C GLU A 249 21.54 -8.14 -4.11
N ILE A 250 20.25 -8.34 -4.35
CA ILE A 250 19.52 -7.69 -5.43
C ILE A 250 18.32 -6.93 -4.87
N GLY A 251 18.00 -5.77 -5.47
CA GLY A 251 16.93 -4.88 -5.04
C GLY A 251 17.34 -3.93 -3.92
N SER A 252 16.37 -3.15 -3.42
CA SER A 252 16.60 -2.06 -2.48
C SER A 252 16.40 -2.43 -1.01
N ALA A 253 15.90 -3.62 -0.72
CA ALA A 253 15.64 -4.05 0.65
C ALA A 253 16.91 -4.60 1.31
N TYR A 254 17.09 -4.25 2.60
CA TYR A 254 18.16 -4.80 3.42
C TYR A 254 18.07 -6.32 3.57
N ASN A 255 19.17 -7.03 3.41
CA ASN A 255 19.23 -8.48 3.59
C ASN A 255 20.37 -8.92 4.50
N LEU A 256 21.55 -8.31 4.36
CA LEU A 256 22.77 -8.66 5.08
C LEU A 256 23.54 -7.37 5.44
N PRO A 257 24.23 -7.29 6.61
CA PRO A 257 25.11 -6.15 6.88
C PRO A 257 26.18 -5.97 5.79
N ASN A 258 26.37 -4.76 5.29
CA ASN A 258 27.41 -4.46 4.28
C ASN A 258 28.83 -4.77 4.79
N SER A 259 29.01 -4.85 6.12
CA SER A 259 30.28 -5.23 6.73
C SER A 259 30.50 -6.74 6.82
N HIS A 260 29.53 -7.56 6.41
CA HIS A 260 29.66 -9.01 6.46
C HIS A 260 30.69 -9.51 5.44
N PRO A 261 31.67 -10.34 5.82
CA PRO A 261 32.79 -10.74 4.94
C PRO A 261 32.35 -11.51 3.69
N LEU A 262 31.17 -12.12 3.68
CA LEU A 262 30.62 -12.85 2.54
C LEU A 262 29.63 -12.02 1.70
N ASN A 263 29.43 -10.74 2.01
CA ASN A 263 28.65 -9.82 1.17
C ASN A 263 29.56 -9.28 0.07
N VAL A 264 29.27 -9.59 -1.23
CA VAL A 264 30.12 -9.33 -2.38
C VAL A 264 29.42 -8.51 -3.47
#